data_67f547e9ec83a804efa96f4226f4b370
#
_entry.id   67f547e9ec83a804efa96f4226f4b370
#
_cell.length_a   1.000
_cell.length_b   1.000
_cell.length_c   1.000
_cell.angle_alpha   90.00
_cell.angle_beta   90.00
_cell.angle_gamma   90.00
#
_symmetry.space_group_name_H-M   'P 1'
#
loop_
_entity.id
_entity.type
_entity.pdbx_description
1 polymer ?
#
loop_
_entity_poly.entity_id
_entity_poly.type
_entity_poly.pdbx_seq_one_letter_code
_entity_poly.pdbx_strand_id
1 'polypeptide(L)'
;MDLPERLRPLAWMIGRWEGAGVVGYPTIESVNFGQEVECRHDGRNFLEWHSHTWLLDQETGEKVRPLSTELGFWRPGEDGRDVELLLAHPTGIIEMYYGTMEPARVTLKTDSVVRSPLAKEYNAGSRLYGLVESQLFWVMDMAAMGHELQSHVSAQLKRVG
;
A
#
# COMPACT_ATOMS: atom_id res chain seq x y z
N MET A 1 -18.85 15.19 -5.98
CA MET A 1 -17.85 16.09 -5.35
C MET A 1 -16.69 16.27 -6.31
N ASP A 2 -16.38 17.51 -6.63
CA ASP A 2 -15.30 17.80 -7.58
C ASP A 2 -13.93 17.39 -7.04
N LEU A 3 -13.11 16.85 -7.94
CA LEU A 3 -11.75 16.47 -7.60
C LEU A 3 -10.87 17.73 -7.44
N PRO A 4 -10.26 17.94 -6.27
CA PRO A 4 -9.29 19.02 -6.10
C PRO A 4 -8.13 18.89 -7.09
N GLU A 5 -7.66 20.02 -7.60
CA GLU A 5 -6.58 20.02 -8.58
C GLU A 5 -5.31 19.33 -8.07
N ARG A 6 -4.97 19.52 -6.79
CA ARG A 6 -3.80 18.89 -6.18
C ARG A 6 -3.86 17.36 -6.20
N LEU A 7 -5.06 16.77 -6.23
CA LEU A 7 -5.25 15.32 -6.28
C LEU A 7 -5.20 14.72 -7.69
N ARG A 8 -5.16 15.55 -8.73
CA ARG A 8 -5.16 15.05 -10.11
C ARG A 8 -4.04 14.03 -10.41
N PRO A 9 -2.80 14.21 -9.93
CA PRO A 9 -1.75 13.22 -10.18
C PRO A 9 -2.03 11.85 -9.57
N LEU A 10 -2.93 11.76 -8.59
CA LEU A 10 -3.33 10.53 -7.93
C LEU A 10 -4.75 10.08 -8.28
N ALA A 11 -5.42 10.76 -9.21
CA ALA A 11 -6.82 10.48 -9.55
C ALA A 11 -7.04 9.02 -9.98
N TRP A 12 -6.06 8.41 -10.61
CA TRP A 12 -6.13 7.03 -11.07
C TRP A 12 -6.20 6.01 -9.93
N MET A 13 -5.85 6.40 -8.69
CA MET A 13 -5.94 5.53 -7.51
C MET A 13 -7.35 5.52 -6.89
N ILE A 14 -8.16 6.52 -7.19
CA ILE A 14 -9.48 6.70 -6.55
C ILE A 14 -10.43 5.59 -7.00
N GLY A 15 -11.09 4.94 -6.05
CA GLY A 15 -12.07 3.91 -6.31
C GLY A 15 -11.93 2.73 -5.37
N ARG A 16 -12.63 1.67 -5.70
CA ARG A 16 -12.55 0.39 -5.01
C ARG A 16 -11.84 -0.62 -5.89
N TRP A 17 -10.94 -1.36 -5.27
CA TRP A 17 -10.07 -2.30 -5.98
C TRP A 17 -10.11 -3.65 -5.28
N GLU A 18 -10.08 -4.73 -6.05
CA GLU A 18 -9.99 -6.09 -5.53
C GLU A 18 -9.02 -6.92 -6.36
N GLY A 19 -8.28 -7.78 -5.71
CA GLY A 19 -7.36 -8.66 -6.39
C GLY A 19 -6.59 -9.56 -5.45
N ALA A 20 -5.43 -9.99 -5.91
CA ALA A 20 -4.61 -10.96 -5.19
C ALA A 20 -3.12 -10.65 -5.36
N GLY A 21 -2.34 -11.20 -4.47
CA GLY A 21 -0.90 -11.06 -4.48
C GLY A 21 -0.19 -12.14 -3.70
N VAL A 22 1.09 -11.91 -3.52
CA VAL A 22 1.98 -12.79 -2.77
C VAL A 22 2.72 -11.99 -1.73
N VAL A 23 2.78 -12.50 -0.51
CA VAL A 23 3.60 -11.93 0.57
C VAL A 23 4.58 -12.98 1.05
N GLY A 24 5.82 -12.56 1.25
CA GLY A 24 6.87 -13.42 1.76
C GLY A 24 8.04 -12.62 2.31
N TYR A 25 8.90 -13.28 3.06
CA TYR A 25 10.15 -12.71 3.60
C TYR A 25 11.04 -13.87 4.05
N PRO A 26 12.37 -13.71 4.19
CA PRO A 26 13.23 -14.81 4.64
C PRO A 26 12.81 -15.47 5.95
N THR A 27 12.08 -14.74 6.82
CA THR A 27 11.62 -15.24 8.12
C THR A 27 10.23 -15.87 8.10
N ILE A 28 9.53 -15.86 6.95
CA ILE A 28 8.17 -16.41 6.81
C ILE A 28 8.05 -17.15 5.48
N GLU A 29 7.14 -18.11 5.42
CA GLU A 29 6.79 -18.76 4.15
C GLU A 29 5.99 -17.81 3.27
N SER A 30 6.22 -17.88 1.95
CA SER A 30 5.41 -17.14 0.98
C SER A 30 3.99 -17.68 0.94
N VAL A 31 3.03 -16.77 0.98
CA VAL A 31 1.60 -17.11 0.92
C VAL A 31 0.88 -16.24 -0.10
N ASN A 32 -0.19 -16.78 -0.65
CA ASN A 32 -1.10 -16.02 -1.49
C ASN A 32 -2.11 -15.28 -0.62
N PHE A 33 -2.43 -14.05 -0.99
CA PHE A 33 -3.44 -13.28 -0.29
C PHE A 33 -4.40 -12.61 -1.26
N GLY A 34 -5.61 -12.36 -0.79
CA GLY A 34 -6.56 -11.48 -1.45
C GLY A 34 -6.51 -10.11 -0.83
N GLN A 35 -6.88 -9.10 -1.58
CA GLN A 35 -6.84 -7.71 -1.13
C GLN A 35 -8.03 -6.91 -1.63
N GLU A 36 -8.57 -6.08 -0.76
CA GLU A 36 -9.52 -5.02 -1.08
C GLU A 36 -8.90 -3.68 -0.68
N VAL A 37 -9.03 -2.70 -1.57
CA VAL A 37 -8.62 -1.33 -1.30
C VAL A 37 -9.78 -0.39 -1.58
N GLU A 38 -10.01 0.54 -0.69
CA GLU A 38 -10.88 1.69 -0.92
C GLU A 38 -10.06 2.96 -0.80
N CYS A 39 -10.07 3.76 -1.87
CA CYS A 39 -9.34 5.02 -1.96
C CYS A 39 -10.30 6.11 -2.37
N ARG A 40 -10.49 7.10 -1.51
CA ARG A 40 -11.50 8.16 -1.72
C ARG A 40 -11.04 9.52 -1.22
N HIS A 41 -11.72 10.58 -1.67
CA HIS A 41 -11.52 11.94 -1.16
C HIS A 41 -12.85 12.55 -0.71
N ASP A 42 -12.77 13.61 0.08
CA ASP A 42 -13.92 14.34 0.59
C ASP A 42 -13.92 15.82 0.12
N GLY A 43 -13.16 16.13 -0.94
CA GLY A 43 -13.00 17.49 -1.46
C GLY A 43 -11.79 18.23 -0.91
N ARG A 44 -11.10 17.67 0.08
CA ARG A 44 -9.82 18.21 0.57
C ARG A 44 -8.63 17.59 -0.18
N ASN A 45 -7.44 18.09 0.10
CA ASN A 45 -6.22 17.74 -0.65
C ASN A 45 -5.51 16.49 -0.14
N PHE A 46 -6.26 15.44 0.14
CA PHE A 46 -5.71 14.14 0.49
C PHE A 46 -6.66 13.02 0.06
N LEU A 47 -6.11 11.81 -0.08
CA LEU A 47 -6.91 10.61 -0.27
C LEU A 47 -6.92 9.79 1.01
N GLU A 48 -8.08 9.25 1.37
CA GLU A 48 -8.18 8.21 2.41
C GLU A 48 -7.87 6.86 1.78
N TRP A 49 -7.09 6.06 2.48
CA TRP A 49 -6.64 4.75 2.03
C TRP A 49 -6.98 3.68 3.06
N HIS A 50 -7.77 2.70 2.65
CA HIS A 50 -8.14 1.54 3.47
C HIS A 50 -7.78 0.29 2.68
N SER A 51 -6.92 -0.55 3.24
CA SER A 51 -6.52 -1.82 2.64
C SER A 51 -6.74 -2.95 3.62
N HIS A 52 -7.41 -3.99 3.15
CA HIS A 52 -7.62 -5.23 3.90
C HIS A 52 -7.15 -6.40 3.06
N THR A 53 -6.40 -7.30 3.69
CA THR A 53 -5.97 -8.53 3.05
C THR A 53 -6.42 -9.74 3.86
N TRP A 54 -6.49 -10.89 3.19
CA TRP A 54 -6.80 -12.18 3.82
C TRP A 54 -5.98 -13.26 3.16
N LEU A 55 -5.66 -14.28 3.96
CA LEU A 55 -4.97 -15.45 3.45
C LEU A 55 -5.90 -16.21 2.50
N LEU A 56 -5.36 -16.66 1.39
CA LEU A 56 -6.08 -17.50 0.44
C LEU A 56 -5.57 -18.92 0.55
N ASP A 57 -6.50 -19.89 0.42
CA ASP A 57 -6.15 -21.28 0.22
C ASP A 57 -5.47 -21.43 -1.14
N GLN A 58 -4.31 -22.06 -1.19
CA GLN A 58 -3.53 -22.19 -2.41
C GLN A 58 -4.18 -23.12 -3.44
N GLU A 59 -5.01 -24.04 -3.01
CA GLU A 59 -5.67 -24.99 -3.89
C GLU A 59 -7.02 -24.48 -4.39
N THR A 60 -7.84 -23.90 -3.50
CA THR A 60 -9.21 -23.49 -3.82
C THR A 60 -9.35 -22.01 -4.15
N GLY A 61 -8.41 -21.17 -3.71
CA GLY A 61 -8.50 -19.71 -3.83
C GLY A 61 -9.49 -19.07 -2.86
N GLU A 62 -10.04 -19.83 -1.91
CA GLU A 62 -10.99 -19.32 -0.93
C GLU A 62 -10.31 -18.54 0.20
N LYS A 63 -11.05 -17.61 0.80
CA LYS A 63 -10.58 -16.86 1.97
C LYS A 63 -10.49 -17.80 3.18
N VAL A 64 -9.32 -17.81 3.82
CA VAL A 64 -9.08 -18.62 5.03
C VAL A 64 -9.24 -17.80 6.29
N ARG A 65 -8.59 -16.63 6.38
CA ARG A 65 -8.63 -15.74 7.53
C ARG A 65 -8.11 -14.34 7.17
N PRO A 66 -8.44 -13.32 7.96
CA PRO A 66 -7.82 -12.00 7.79
C PRO A 66 -6.30 -12.07 7.96
N LEU A 67 -5.58 -11.31 7.18
CA LEU A 67 -4.11 -11.28 7.20
C LEU A 67 -3.55 -9.94 7.66
N SER A 68 -3.90 -8.84 7.00
CA SER A 68 -3.41 -7.51 7.37
C SER A 68 -4.44 -6.43 7.07
N THR A 69 -4.26 -5.31 7.74
CA THR A 69 -5.04 -4.09 7.53
C THR A 69 -4.08 -2.92 7.55
N GLU A 70 -4.27 -1.97 6.63
CA GLU A 70 -3.57 -0.69 6.71
C GLU A 70 -4.55 0.45 6.43
N LEU A 71 -4.43 1.50 7.22
CA LEU A 71 -5.26 2.69 7.12
C LEU A 71 -4.37 3.92 7.05
N GLY A 72 -4.71 4.85 6.17
CA GLY A 72 -3.89 6.04 6.08
C GLY A 72 -4.34 7.04 5.05
N PHE A 73 -3.39 7.88 4.65
CA PHE A 73 -3.65 9.03 3.81
C PHE A 73 -2.54 9.24 2.79
N TRP A 74 -2.94 9.55 1.56
CA TRP A 74 -2.06 10.08 0.54
C TRP A 74 -2.12 11.60 0.58
N ARG A 75 -0.98 12.26 0.72
CA ARG A 75 -0.87 13.71 0.80
C ARG A 75 0.03 14.24 -0.31
N PRO A 76 -0.52 14.60 -1.49
CA PRO A 76 0.29 15.19 -2.56
C PRO A 76 0.71 16.62 -2.23
N GLY A 77 1.92 16.99 -2.63
CA GLY A 77 2.41 18.35 -2.52
C GLY A 77 1.81 19.28 -3.59
N GLU A 78 2.11 20.57 -3.49
CA GLU A 78 1.61 21.58 -4.43
C GLU A 78 2.28 21.52 -5.79
N ASP A 79 3.49 20.96 -5.85
CA ASP A 79 4.30 20.93 -7.07
C ASP A 79 3.86 19.89 -8.10
N GLY A 80 2.88 19.05 -7.77
CA GLY A 80 2.43 17.97 -8.65
C GLY A 80 3.40 16.80 -8.75
N ARG A 81 4.43 16.77 -7.90
CA ARG A 81 5.50 15.79 -7.94
C ARG A 81 5.71 15.07 -6.62
N ASP A 82 5.83 15.82 -5.53
CA ASP A 82 6.10 15.24 -4.21
C ASP A 82 4.84 14.68 -3.60
N VAL A 83 4.97 13.57 -2.89
CA VAL A 83 3.84 12.92 -2.21
C VAL A 83 4.31 12.24 -0.94
N GLU A 84 3.43 12.25 0.06
CA GLU A 84 3.59 11.49 1.30
C GLU A 84 2.48 10.45 1.40
N LEU A 85 2.81 9.30 1.98
CA LEU A 85 1.83 8.29 2.36
C LEU A 85 2.02 7.95 3.83
N LEU A 86 0.99 8.19 4.63
CA LEU A 86 1.01 7.89 6.06
C LEU A 86 0.15 6.65 6.28
N LEU A 87 0.73 5.62 6.91
CA LEU A 87 0.04 4.36 7.16
C LEU A 87 0.13 3.94 8.61
N ALA A 88 -0.98 3.45 9.15
CA ALA A 88 -1.03 2.81 10.45
C ALA A 88 -1.41 1.33 10.27
N HIS A 89 -0.72 0.46 10.99
CA HIS A 89 -0.91 -0.99 10.94
C HIS A 89 -1.29 -1.53 12.32
N PRO A 90 -2.25 -2.48 12.40
CA PRO A 90 -2.64 -3.06 13.70
C PRO A 90 -1.53 -3.89 14.36
N THR A 91 -0.46 -4.17 13.64
CA THR A 91 0.74 -4.83 14.18
C THR A 91 1.59 -3.93 15.08
N GLY A 92 1.20 -2.66 15.24
CA GLY A 92 1.92 -1.69 16.09
C GLY A 92 2.98 -0.88 15.34
N ILE A 93 2.84 -0.75 14.03
CA ILE A 93 3.78 0.00 13.17
C ILE A 93 3.05 1.18 12.53
N ILE A 94 3.70 2.34 12.57
CA ILE A 94 3.26 3.53 11.85
C ILE A 94 4.38 3.91 10.90
N GLU A 95 4.04 4.13 9.63
CA GLU A 95 5.01 4.48 8.59
C GLU A 95 4.66 5.82 7.98
N MET A 96 5.69 6.62 7.72
CA MET A 96 5.60 7.79 6.86
C MET A 96 6.49 7.54 5.65
N TYR A 97 5.88 7.41 4.49
CA TYR A 97 6.57 7.33 3.22
C TYR A 97 6.64 8.70 2.57
N TYR A 98 7.71 8.95 1.86
CA TYR A 98 7.89 10.12 1.02
C TYR A 98 8.39 9.68 -0.35
N GLY A 99 7.93 10.34 -1.39
CA GLY A 99 8.35 10.00 -2.74
C GLY A 99 7.83 10.91 -3.82
N THR A 100 7.73 10.38 -5.02
CA THR A 100 7.40 11.15 -6.20
C THR A 100 6.26 10.52 -7.00
N MET A 101 5.45 11.40 -7.58
CA MET A 101 4.37 11.06 -8.51
C MET A 101 4.85 11.25 -9.95
N GLU A 102 4.61 10.25 -10.78
CA GLU A 102 4.76 10.32 -12.23
C GLU A 102 3.42 9.93 -12.86
N PRO A 103 3.20 10.14 -14.15
CA PRO A 103 1.95 9.66 -14.76
C PRO A 103 1.76 8.16 -14.49
N ALA A 104 0.64 7.81 -13.84
CA ALA A 104 0.25 6.45 -13.51
C ALA A 104 1.30 5.66 -12.70
N ARG A 105 2.16 6.35 -11.92
CA ARG A 105 3.15 5.67 -11.07
C ARG A 105 3.54 6.54 -9.87
N VAL A 106 3.70 5.89 -8.71
CA VAL A 106 4.20 6.53 -7.48
C VAL A 106 5.30 5.67 -6.89
N THR A 107 6.43 6.28 -6.57
CA THR A 107 7.58 5.61 -5.94
C THR A 107 7.82 6.22 -4.57
N LEU A 108 7.93 5.40 -3.55
CA LEU A 108 8.00 5.81 -2.14
C LEU A 108 9.09 5.07 -1.39
N LYS A 109 9.68 5.76 -0.41
CA LYS A 109 10.55 5.16 0.62
C LYS A 109 10.09 5.64 1.99
N THR A 110 10.33 4.84 3.03
CA THR A 110 10.07 5.29 4.39
C THR A 110 11.01 6.43 4.76
N ASP A 111 10.42 7.53 5.22
CA ASP A 111 11.13 8.64 5.85
C ASP A 111 11.25 8.37 7.36
N SER A 112 10.19 7.81 7.94
CA SER A 112 10.13 7.50 9.36
C SER A 112 9.28 6.26 9.60
N VAL A 113 9.75 5.40 10.49
CA VAL A 113 9.01 4.23 10.98
C VAL A 113 8.98 4.30 12.50
N VAL A 114 7.77 4.27 13.06
CA VAL A 114 7.55 4.22 14.50
C VAL A 114 7.02 2.83 14.85
N ARG A 115 7.70 2.15 15.77
CA ARG A 115 7.32 0.82 16.23
C ARG A 115 6.87 0.84 17.68
N SER A 116 5.76 0.17 17.95
CA SER A 116 5.38 -0.15 19.32
C SER A 116 6.45 -1.08 19.94
N PRO A 117 6.68 -1.01 21.27
CA PRO A 117 7.58 -1.97 21.95
C PRO A 117 7.16 -3.43 21.77
N LEU A 118 5.92 -3.69 21.41
CA LEU A 118 5.36 -5.03 21.19
C LEU A 118 5.43 -5.47 19.73
N ALA A 119 5.82 -4.59 18.81
CA ALA A 119 5.89 -4.90 17.39
C ALA A 119 7.16 -5.65 17.03
N LYS A 120 7.11 -6.44 15.96
CA LYS A 120 8.32 -7.08 15.38
C LYS A 120 9.24 -6.01 14.82
N GLU A 121 10.51 -6.36 14.69
CA GLU A 121 11.50 -5.47 14.09
C GLU A 121 11.16 -5.20 12.62
N TYR A 122 11.07 -3.90 12.30
CA TYR A 122 10.89 -3.41 10.96
C TYR A 122 11.57 -2.05 10.86
N ASN A 123 12.52 -1.91 9.95
CA ASN A 123 13.40 -0.74 9.89
C ASN A 123 13.12 0.19 8.73
N ALA A 124 12.81 -0.36 7.56
CA ALA A 124 12.59 0.45 6.36
C ALA A 124 11.76 -0.31 5.33
N GLY A 125 11.06 0.44 4.51
CA GLY A 125 10.32 -0.09 3.38
C GLY A 125 10.38 0.84 2.18
N SER A 126 10.14 0.28 1.01
CA SER A 126 9.89 1.03 -0.20
C SER A 126 8.66 0.45 -0.88
N ARG A 127 7.90 1.32 -1.53
CA ARG A 127 6.71 0.90 -2.27
C ARG A 127 6.69 1.54 -3.64
N LEU A 128 6.14 0.82 -4.60
CA LEU A 128 5.83 1.32 -5.91
C LEU A 128 4.40 0.94 -6.24
N TYR A 129 3.61 1.92 -6.63
CA TYR A 129 2.24 1.73 -7.11
C TYR A 129 2.19 2.19 -8.57
N GLY A 130 1.51 1.43 -9.41
CA GLY A 130 1.37 1.78 -10.82
C GLY A 130 0.06 1.31 -11.41
N LEU A 131 -0.42 2.03 -12.42
CA LEU A 131 -1.58 1.62 -13.19
C LEU A 131 -1.10 1.07 -14.53
N VAL A 132 -1.37 -0.21 -14.78
CA VAL A 132 -0.99 -0.90 -16.01
C VAL A 132 -2.24 -1.61 -16.55
N GLU A 133 -2.64 -1.27 -17.79
CA GLU A 133 -3.83 -1.86 -18.43
C GLU A 133 -5.08 -1.78 -17.55
N SER A 134 -5.28 -0.63 -16.91
CA SER A 134 -6.40 -0.34 -16.01
C SER A 134 -6.41 -1.15 -14.71
N GLN A 135 -5.30 -1.79 -14.36
CA GLN A 135 -5.14 -2.52 -13.11
C GLN A 135 -4.11 -1.84 -12.22
N LEU A 136 -4.37 -1.86 -10.91
CA LEU A 136 -3.45 -1.32 -9.92
C LEU A 136 -2.46 -2.39 -9.51
N PHE A 137 -1.19 -2.16 -9.83
CA PHE A 137 -0.08 -2.98 -9.37
C PHE A 137 0.64 -2.29 -8.24
N TRP A 138 1.07 -3.03 -7.25
CA TRP A 138 1.97 -2.49 -6.26
C TRP A 138 2.94 -3.55 -5.75
N VAL A 139 4.10 -3.08 -5.37
CA VAL A 139 5.15 -3.91 -4.77
C VAL A 139 5.69 -3.20 -3.55
N MET A 140 6.15 -3.97 -2.57
CA MET A 140 6.81 -3.47 -1.39
C MET A 140 8.06 -4.29 -1.13
N ASP A 141 9.17 -3.60 -0.92
CA ASP A 141 10.40 -4.16 -0.37
C ASP A 141 10.52 -3.75 1.09
N MET A 142 11.05 -4.62 1.90
CA MET A 142 11.13 -4.43 3.35
C MET A 142 12.51 -4.82 3.89
N ALA A 143 13.03 -4.02 4.82
CA ALA A 143 14.20 -4.34 5.63
C ALA A 143 13.73 -4.55 7.07
N ALA A 144 13.81 -5.78 7.55
CA ALA A 144 13.31 -6.18 8.86
C ALA A 144 14.07 -7.42 9.35
N MET A 145 14.00 -7.70 10.65
CA MET A 145 14.55 -8.91 11.25
C MET A 145 16.04 -9.12 10.92
N GLY A 146 16.83 -8.02 10.83
CA GLY A 146 18.25 -8.07 10.50
C GLY A 146 18.57 -8.27 9.02
N HIS A 147 17.59 -8.32 8.15
CA HIS A 147 17.78 -8.44 6.69
C HIS A 147 17.84 -7.08 5.99
N GLU A 148 18.59 -7.02 4.90
CA GLU A 148 18.59 -5.86 4.01
C GLU A 148 17.28 -5.75 3.26
N LEU A 149 17.06 -4.61 2.58
CA LEU A 149 15.83 -4.35 1.82
C LEU A 149 15.62 -5.43 0.75
N GLN A 150 14.51 -6.15 0.85
CA GLN A 150 14.16 -7.28 -0.02
C GLN A 150 12.67 -7.28 -0.34
N SER A 151 12.31 -7.95 -1.43
CA SER A 151 10.92 -8.14 -1.82
C SER A 151 10.10 -8.75 -0.68
N HIS A 152 8.96 -8.12 -0.37
CA HIS A 152 8.05 -8.58 0.67
C HIS A 152 6.64 -8.82 0.14
N VAL A 153 6.11 -7.89 -0.66
CA VAL A 153 4.74 -7.96 -1.17
C VAL A 153 4.71 -7.61 -2.65
N SER A 154 3.89 -8.31 -3.42
CA SER A 154 3.48 -7.87 -4.75
C SER A 154 2.02 -8.24 -4.98
N ALA A 155 1.25 -7.35 -5.61
CA ALA A 155 -0.17 -7.58 -5.87
C ALA A 155 -0.64 -6.87 -7.12
N GLN A 156 -1.76 -7.38 -7.64
CA GLN A 156 -2.44 -6.84 -8.80
C GLN A 156 -3.93 -6.79 -8.51
N LEU A 157 -4.52 -5.61 -8.65
CA LEU A 157 -5.90 -5.35 -8.29
C LEU A 157 -6.69 -4.80 -9.48
N LYS A 158 -7.96 -5.18 -9.57
CA LYS A 158 -8.90 -4.67 -10.57
C LYS A 158 -9.86 -3.69 -9.92
N ARG A 159 -10.23 -2.66 -10.66
CA ARG A 159 -11.24 -1.70 -10.19
C ARG A 159 -12.62 -2.36 -10.16
N VAL A 160 -13.33 -2.21 -9.04
CA VAL A 160 -14.67 -2.77 -8.83
C VAL A 160 -15.73 -1.73 -8.45
N GLY A 161 -15.33 -0.49 -8.37
CA GLY A 161 -16.28 0.57 -8.00
C GLY A 161 -15.76 1.98 -8.02
#